data_8d25c5d405e5df65d6d6d5f963515938
#
_entry.id   8d25c5d405e5df65d6d6d5f963515938
#
_cell.length_a   1.000
_cell.length_b   1.000
_cell.length_c   1.000
_cell.angle_alpha   90.00
_cell.angle_beta   90.00
_cell.angle_gamma   90.00
#
_symmetry.space_group_name_H-M   'P 1'
#
loop_
_entity.id
_entity.type
_entity.pdbx_description
1 polymer ?
#
loop_
_entity_poly.entity_id
_entity_poly.type
_entity_poly.pdbx_seq_one_letter_code
_entity_poly.pdbx_strand_id
1 'polypeptide(L)'
;KSPEATATEIGGYMTANVPEIKSFNVIKGFLNLVLDGAFWAARFDEVAADADFGQAPATGRTVMIEYSSPNTNKPLHLGHIRNNLLGYSVAQILKANGHNVIKANLVNDRGIHICKSMLAWKLYGNGETPATSGMKGDHLVGKYYVEFDKHYKAQIKELMAQGQSEEEAKKNAPVMLEAQEMLRKWEARDPEVYSLWETMNGWVYEGFDVTYKALGVDFDKVYYESQTY
;
A
#
# COMPACT_ATOMS: atom_id res chain seq x y z
N LYS A 1 -49.18 -24.74 2.30
CA LYS A 1 -49.47 -23.31 2.10
C LYS A 1 -48.52 -22.78 1.02
N SER A 2 -48.96 -21.82 0.23
CA SER A 2 -48.08 -21.13 -0.71
C SER A 2 -47.11 -20.21 0.06
N PRO A 3 -45.94 -19.80 -0.54
CA PRO A 3 -45.04 -18.85 0.09
C PRO A 3 -45.75 -17.54 0.49
N GLU A 4 -46.63 -17.02 -0.34
CA GLU A 4 -47.40 -15.82 -0.05
C GLU A 4 -48.33 -15.98 1.16
N ALA A 5 -49.04 -17.10 1.24
CA ALA A 5 -49.93 -17.36 2.36
C ALA A 5 -49.14 -17.51 3.68
N THR A 6 -48.02 -18.18 3.63
CA THR A 6 -47.13 -18.36 4.79
C THR A 6 -46.54 -17.01 5.22
N ALA A 7 -46.03 -16.20 4.27
CA ALA A 7 -45.47 -14.86 4.55
C ALA A 7 -46.54 -13.92 5.14
N THR A 8 -47.79 -13.97 4.63
CA THR A 8 -48.89 -13.15 5.15
C THR A 8 -49.23 -13.52 6.60
N GLU A 9 -49.30 -14.82 6.92
CA GLU A 9 -49.57 -15.29 8.30
C GLU A 9 -48.46 -14.88 9.27
N ILE A 10 -47.18 -15.07 8.86
CA ILE A 10 -46.03 -14.65 9.66
C ILE A 10 -46.04 -13.12 9.85
N GLY A 11 -46.21 -12.34 8.78
CA GLY A 11 -46.28 -10.88 8.84
C GLY A 11 -47.36 -10.37 9.76
N GLY A 12 -48.58 -10.97 9.69
CA GLY A 12 -49.69 -10.66 10.58
C GLY A 12 -49.38 -10.97 12.06
N TYR A 13 -48.76 -12.12 12.33
CA TYR A 13 -48.32 -12.46 13.67
C TYR A 13 -47.25 -11.49 14.20
N MET A 14 -46.24 -11.19 13.39
CA MET A 14 -45.16 -10.29 13.77
C MET A 14 -45.69 -8.88 14.06
N THR A 15 -46.55 -8.32 13.21
CA THR A 15 -47.15 -7.01 13.45
C THR A 15 -48.00 -6.92 14.71
N ALA A 16 -48.66 -8.04 15.09
CA ALA A 16 -49.44 -8.07 16.29
C ALA A 16 -48.65 -8.30 17.58
N ASN A 17 -47.45 -8.90 17.52
CA ASN A 17 -46.71 -9.37 18.70
C ASN A 17 -45.31 -8.76 18.85
N VAL A 18 -44.81 -8.00 17.84
CA VAL A 18 -43.49 -7.35 17.87
C VAL A 18 -43.70 -5.83 17.77
N PRO A 19 -43.58 -5.09 18.87
CA PRO A 19 -43.90 -3.64 18.93
C PRO A 19 -43.11 -2.77 17.94
N GLU A 20 -41.92 -3.24 17.57
CA GLU A 20 -41.04 -2.53 16.65
C GLU A 20 -41.51 -2.61 15.19
N ILE A 21 -42.45 -3.52 14.86
CA ILE A 21 -42.96 -3.71 13.50
C ILE A 21 -44.24 -2.95 13.29
N LYS A 22 -44.17 -1.87 12.52
CA LYS A 22 -45.32 -1.01 12.21
C LYS A 22 -46.28 -1.64 11.20
N SER A 23 -45.75 -2.26 10.16
CA SER A 23 -46.53 -2.87 9.07
C SER A 23 -45.69 -3.87 8.30
N PHE A 24 -46.37 -4.64 7.43
CA PHE A 24 -45.73 -5.54 6.49
C PHE A 24 -46.44 -5.52 5.13
N ASN A 25 -45.74 -6.00 4.09
CA ASN A 25 -46.35 -6.40 2.84
C ASN A 25 -45.70 -7.69 2.32
N VAL A 26 -46.40 -8.37 1.43
CA VAL A 26 -45.89 -9.58 0.77
C VAL A 26 -45.88 -9.34 -0.74
N ILE A 27 -44.74 -9.51 -1.36
CA ILE A 27 -44.57 -9.37 -2.81
C ILE A 27 -43.83 -10.61 -3.34
N LYS A 28 -44.47 -11.38 -4.18
CA LYS A 28 -43.93 -12.62 -4.78
C LYS A 28 -43.30 -13.56 -3.75
N GLY A 29 -43.96 -13.73 -2.60
CA GLY A 29 -43.53 -14.59 -1.50
C GLY A 29 -42.47 -13.98 -0.56
N PHE A 30 -41.95 -12.79 -0.84
CA PHE A 30 -41.07 -12.06 0.05
C PHE A 30 -41.87 -11.30 1.11
N LEU A 31 -41.55 -11.54 2.38
CA LEU A 31 -42.10 -10.78 3.50
C LEU A 31 -41.24 -9.53 3.74
N ASN A 32 -41.78 -8.36 3.50
CA ASN A 32 -41.12 -7.08 3.78
C ASN A 32 -41.74 -6.49 5.05
N LEU A 33 -40.89 -6.13 6.00
CA LEU A 33 -41.30 -5.52 7.26
C LEU A 33 -40.94 -4.01 7.28
N VAL A 34 -41.83 -3.22 7.82
CA VAL A 34 -41.60 -1.80 8.08
C VAL A 34 -41.48 -1.60 9.59
N LEU A 35 -40.33 -1.12 10.05
CA LEU A 35 -40.11 -0.83 11.46
C LEU A 35 -40.72 0.54 11.81
N ASP A 36 -41.14 0.70 13.05
CA ASP A 36 -41.66 1.95 13.55
C ASP A 36 -40.58 3.03 13.64
N GLY A 37 -40.95 4.28 13.39
CA GLY A 37 -40.00 5.40 13.50
C GLY A 37 -39.43 5.59 14.90
N ALA A 38 -40.20 5.29 15.92
CA ALA A 38 -39.73 5.37 17.31
C ALA A 38 -38.62 4.35 17.63
N PHE A 39 -38.67 3.16 17.00
CA PHE A 39 -37.57 2.19 17.11
C PHE A 39 -36.25 2.76 16.59
N TRP A 40 -36.28 3.39 15.41
CA TRP A 40 -35.08 3.98 14.83
C TRP A 40 -34.54 5.16 15.67
N ALA A 41 -35.44 6.01 16.21
CA ALA A 41 -35.04 7.09 17.08
C ALA A 41 -34.37 6.57 18.36
N ALA A 42 -34.98 5.57 19.03
CA ALA A 42 -34.38 4.96 20.21
C ALA A 42 -33.02 4.31 19.93
N ARG A 43 -32.87 3.61 18.80
CA ARG A 43 -31.58 3.05 18.38
C ARG A 43 -30.53 4.13 18.10
N PHE A 44 -30.93 5.23 17.47
CA PHE A 44 -30.05 6.37 17.26
C PHE A 44 -29.56 6.95 18.58
N ASP A 45 -30.47 7.17 19.54
CA ASP A 45 -30.14 7.70 20.86
C ASP A 45 -29.17 6.77 21.62
N GLU A 46 -29.38 5.46 21.56
CA GLU A 46 -28.46 4.47 22.15
C GLU A 46 -27.06 4.55 21.52
N VAL A 47 -26.98 4.57 20.16
CA VAL A 47 -25.71 4.69 19.44
C VAL A 47 -25.02 6.00 19.73
N ALA A 48 -25.77 7.11 19.78
CA ALA A 48 -25.24 8.42 20.04
C ALA A 48 -24.73 8.60 21.49
N ALA A 49 -25.31 7.88 22.44
CA ALA A 49 -24.89 7.88 23.84
C ALA A 49 -23.67 7.00 24.13
N ASP A 50 -23.36 6.05 23.26
CA ASP A 50 -22.25 5.11 23.42
C ASP A 50 -21.02 5.56 22.61
N ALA A 51 -20.06 6.21 23.31
CA ALA A 51 -18.82 6.68 22.70
C ALA A 51 -17.95 5.54 22.11
N ASP A 52 -18.14 4.32 22.60
CA ASP A 52 -17.40 3.13 22.19
C ASP A 52 -18.22 2.21 21.26
N PHE A 53 -19.33 2.72 20.72
CA PHE A 53 -20.19 1.93 19.85
C PHE A 53 -19.39 1.34 18.67
N GLY A 54 -19.51 0.02 18.51
CA GLY A 54 -18.76 -0.72 17.48
C GLY A 54 -17.36 -1.14 17.91
N GLN A 55 -16.95 -0.88 19.16
CA GLN A 55 -15.69 -1.35 19.73
C GLN A 55 -15.94 -2.59 20.60
N ALA A 56 -15.09 -3.61 20.45
CA ALA A 56 -15.11 -4.78 21.33
C ALA A 56 -14.13 -4.61 22.50
N PRO A 57 -14.38 -5.27 23.64
CA PRO A 57 -13.44 -5.28 24.75
C PRO A 57 -12.07 -5.80 24.35
N ALA A 58 -11.02 -5.33 25.04
CA ALA A 58 -9.65 -5.74 24.78
C ALA A 58 -9.46 -7.27 24.88
N THR A 59 -8.93 -7.90 23.85
CA THR A 59 -8.70 -9.36 23.79
C THR A 59 -7.38 -9.78 24.43
N GLY A 60 -6.47 -8.84 24.70
CA GLY A 60 -5.08 -9.11 25.12
C GLY A 60 -4.18 -9.67 24.01
N ARG A 61 -4.68 -9.87 22.80
CA ARG A 61 -3.89 -10.37 21.67
C ARG A 61 -3.25 -9.23 20.89
N THR A 62 -1.99 -9.44 20.49
CA THR A 62 -1.28 -8.53 19.58
C THR A 62 -1.24 -9.15 18.18
N VAL A 63 -1.58 -8.35 17.16
CA VAL A 63 -1.55 -8.71 15.75
C VAL A 63 -0.69 -7.71 15.00
N MET A 64 0.30 -8.18 14.25
CA MET A 64 1.09 -7.35 13.34
C MET A 64 0.52 -7.47 11.93
N ILE A 65 0.33 -6.33 11.28
CA ILE A 65 -0.13 -6.25 9.89
C ILE A 65 0.92 -5.49 9.11
N GLU A 66 1.48 -6.15 8.10
CA GLU A 66 2.40 -5.55 7.14
C GLU A 66 1.67 -5.10 5.90
N TYR A 67 1.90 -3.87 5.46
CA TYR A 67 1.41 -3.34 4.20
C TYR A 67 2.33 -2.25 3.67
N SER A 68 2.10 -1.79 2.44
CA SER A 68 2.96 -0.95 1.62
C SER A 68 4.20 -1.69 1.14
N SER A 69 5.21 -1.86 1.94
CA SER A 69 6.47 -2.60 1.68
C SER A 69 7.05 -2.31 0.27
N PRO A 70 7.30 -1.04 -0.06
CA PRO A 70 7.68 -0.63 -1.40
C PRO A 70 9.18 -0.76 -1.66
N ASN A 71 9.55 -0.84 -2.94
CA ASN A 71 10.93 -0.66 -3.37
C ASN A 71 11.23 0.83 -3.61
N THR A 72 12.42 1.29 -3.24
CA THR A 72 12.81 2.71 -3.34
C THR A 72 13.24 3.15 -4.75
N ASN A 73 13.28 2.26 -5.73
CA ASN A 73 13.68 2.59 -7.10
C ASN A 73 12.57 3.19 -7.98
N LYS A 74 11.35 3.32 -7.47
CA LYS A 74 10.18 3.79 -8.23
C LYS A 74 9.12 4.39 -7.31
N PRO A 75 8.25 5.28 -7.82
CA PRO A 75 7.14 5.84 -7.06
C PRO A 75 6.07 4.78 -6.75
N LEU A 76 5.25 5.08 -5.75
CA LEU A 76 4.06 4.28 -5.46
C LEU A 76 3.07 4.36 -6.62
N HIS A 77 2.44 3.25 -6.98
CA HIS A 77 1.43 3.14 -8.02
C HIS A 77 0.11 2.60 -7.46
N LEU A 78 -0.95 2.52 -8.27
CA LEU A 78 -2.29 2.10 -7.85
C LEU A 78 -2.32 0.76 -7.08
N GLY A 79 -1.43 -0.18 -7.42
CA GLY A 79 -1.29 -1.43 -6.68
C GLY A 79 -0.84 -1.22 -5.24
N HIS A 80 0.10 -0.30 -5.00
CA HIS A 80 0.52 0.08 -3.65
C HIS A 80 -0.60 0.82 -2.90
N ILE A 81 -1.34 1.73 -3.56
CA ILE A 81 -2.47 2.43 -2.96
C ILE A 81 -3.52 1.43 -2.48
N ARG A 82 -3.90 0.47 -3.33
CA ARG A 82 -4.83 -0.60 -2.94
C ARG A 82 -4.31 -1.39 -1.74
N ASN A 83 -3.05 -1.81 -1.76
CA ASN A 83 -2.42 -2.54 -0.67
C ASN A 83 -2.45 -1.73 0.64
N ASN A 84 -2.08 -0.44 0.58
CA ASN A 84 -2.09 0.46 1.74
C ASN A 84 -3.49 0.59 2.35
N LEU A 85 -4.50 0.84 1.53
CA LEU A 85 -5.88 1.01 2.00
C LEU A 85 -6.45 -0.30 2.57
N LEU A 86 -6.16 -1.45 1.95
CA LEU A 86 -6.57 -2.76 2.47
C LEU A 86 -5.91 -3.06 3.81
N GLY A 87 -4.59 -2.91 3.91
CA GLY A 87 -3.84 -3.19 5.14
C GLY A 87 -4.29 -2.29 6.28
N TYR A 88 -4.42 -0.99 6.02
CA TYR A 88 -4.90 -0.03 6.99
C TYR A 88 -6.34 -0.33 7.45
N SER A 89 -7.26 -0.64 6.51
CA SER A 89 -8.65 -0.99 6.84
C SER A 89 -8.73 -2.25 7.72
N VAL A 90 -7.95 -3.29 7.40
CA VAL A 90 -7.88 -4.51 8.22
C VAL A 90 -7.33 -4.20 9.61
N ALA A 91 -6.31 -3.32 9.70
CA ALA A 91 -5.78 -2.86 10.98
C ALA A 91 -6.86 -2.16 11.84
N GLN A 92 -7.66 -1.27 11.25
CA GLN A 92 -8.75 -0.59 11.96
C GLN A 92 -9.84 -1.58 12.41
N ILE A 93 -10.24 -2.53 11.56
CA ILE A 93 -11.22 -3.56 11.89
C ILE A 93 -10.74 -4.41 13.08
N LEU A 94 -9.50 -4.87 13.05
CA LEU A 94 -8.93 -5.66 14.15
C LEU A 94 -8.80 -4.84 15.45
N LYS A 95 -8.44 -3.57 15.33
CA LYS A 95 -8.41 -2.66 16.48
C LYS A 95 -9.80 -2.50 17.09
N ALA A 96 -10.82 -2.28 16.27
CA ALA A 96 -12.20 -2.21 16.72
C ALA A 96 -12.70 -3.51 17.37
N ASN A 97 -12.12 -4.66 16.98
CA ASN A 97 -12.37 -5.96 17.60
C ASN A 97 -11.51 -6.23 18.85
N GLY A 98 -10.92 -5.20 19.46
CA GLY A 98 -10.22 -5.27 20.74
C GLY A 98 -8.81 -5.85 20.66
N HIS A 99 -8.21 -5.99 19.47
CA HIS A 99 -6.82 -6.42 19.33
C HIS A 99 -5.85 -5.24 19.48
N ASN A 100 -4.68 -5.52 20.07
CA ASN A 100 -3.53 -4.62 19.97
C ASN A 100 -2.91 -4.80 18.57
N VAL A 101 -2.99 -3.77 17.72
CA VAL A 101 -2.53 -3.87 16.33
C VAL A 101 -1.24 -3.09 16.15
N ILE A 102 -0.23 -3.73 15.54
CA ILE A 102 1.03 -3.13 15.12
C ILE A 102 1.03 -3.07 13.59
N LYS A 103 1.03 -1.85 13.05
CA LYS A 103 1.11 -1.59 11.61
C LYS A 103 2.57 -1.52 11.20
N ALA A 104 3.01 -2.42 10.32
CA ALA A 104 4.40 -2.53 9.89
C ALA A 104 4.54 -2.23 8.39
N ASN A 105 5.68 -1.62 8.04
CA ASN A 105 6.09 -1.35 6.67
C ASN A 105 7.54 -1.81 6.51
N LEU A 106 7.81 -2.71 5.55
CA LEU A 106 9.16 -3.18 5.23
C LEU A 106 9.61 -2.55 3.91
N VAL A 107 10.44 -1.52 4.00
CA VAL A 107 10.94 -0.79 2.83
C VAL A 107 12.14 -1.52 2.24
N ASN A 108 12.06 -1.88 0.96
CA ASN A 108 13.17 -2.46 0.22
C ASN A 108 14.02 -1.33 -0.39
N ASP A 109 15.07 -0.95 0.34
CA ASP A 109 15.94 0.19 0.05
C ASP A 109 17.34 -0.20 -0.43
N ARG A 110 17.59 -1.49 -0.70
CA ARG A 110 18.89 -2.00 -1.16
C ARG A 110 18.77 -2.82 -2.45
N GLY A 111 19.93 -3.23 -2.95
CA GLY A 111 20.06 -4.14 -4.09
C GLY A 111 20.21 -3.45 -5.43
N ILE A 112 20.25 -4.26 -6.48
CA ILE A 112 20.61 -3.80 -7.84
C ILE A 112 19.65 -2.73 -8.41
N HIS A 113 18.40 -2.75 -8.01
CA HIS A 113 17.41 -1.84 -8.59
C HIS A 113 17.63 -0.38 -8.18
N ILE A 114 17.96 -0.10 -6.91
CA ILE A 114 18.31 1.25 -6.49
C ILE A 114 19.67 1.67 -7.09
N CYS A 115 20.64 0.75 -7.20
CA CYS A 115 21.93 1.03 -7.84
C CYS A 115 21.77 1.43 -9.31
N LYS A 116 20.79 0.88 -10.04
CA LYS A 116 20.45 1.33 -11.40
C LYS A 116 20.03 2.79 -11.46
N SER A 117 19.17 3.21 -10.55
CA SER A 117 18.74 4.61 -10.45
C SER A 117 19.90 5.52 -10.06
N MET A 118 20.70 5.11 -9.10
CA MET A 118 21.89 5.84 -8.63
C MET A 118 22.90 6.03 -9.76
N LEU A 119 23.21 4.97 -10.50
CA LEU A 119 24.15 5.04 -11.63
C LEU A 119 23.64 5.98 -12.73
N ALA A 120 22.38 5.83 -13.12
CA ALA A 120 21.79 6.71 -14.14
C ALA A 120 21.77 8.18 -13.69
N TRP A 121 21.48 8.46 -12.42
CA TRP A 121 21.56 9.81 -11.88
C TRP A 121 23.00 10.34 -11.90
N LYS A 122 23.98 9.52 -11.52
CA LYS A 122 25.40 9.90 -11.55
C LYS A 122 25.88 10.21 -12.98
N LEU A 123 25.46 9.45 -13.97
CA LEU A 123 25.89 9.60 -15.37
C LEU A 123 25.13 10.71 -16.11
N TYR A 124 23.86 10.89 -15.85
CA TYR A 124 22.97 11.72 -16.68
C TYR A 124 22.23 12.80 -15.89
N GLY A 125 22.33 12.82 -14.56
CA GLY A 125 21.54 13.69 -13.70
C GLY A 125 22.07 15.13 -13.58
N ASN A 126 23.33 15.37 -13.90
CA ASN A 126 23.96 16.69 -13.79
C ASN A 126 23.69 17.40 -12.45
N GLY A 127 23.59 16.64 -11.35
CA GLY A 127 23.30 17.17 -10.02
C GLY A 127 21.84 17.56 -9.78
N GLU A 128 20.89 17.11 -10.61
CA GLU A 128 19.45 17.35 -10.41
C GLU A 128 18.97 16.78 -9.06
N THR A 129 18.21 17.58 -8.32
CA THR A 129 17.63 17.22 -7.02
C THR A 129 16.11 17.42 -7.05
N PRO A 130 15.35 16.91 -6.06
CA PRO A 130 13.94 17.24 -5.95
C PRO A 130 13.68 18.75 -5.91
N ALA A 131 14.53 19.52 -5.22
CA ALA A 131 14.40 20.96 -5.11
C ALA A 131 14.64 21.68 -6.45
N THR A 132 15.65 21.26 -7.23
CA THR A 132 15.99 21.91 -8.52
C THR A 132 15.05 21.50 -9.65
N SER A 133 14.52 20.27 -9.61
CA SER A 133 13.59 19.75 -10.62
C SER A 133 12.12 20.08 -10.36
N GLY A 134 11.77 20.44 -9.11
CA GLY A 134 10.37 20.55 -8.68
C GLY A 134 9.64 19.20 -8.61
N MET A 135 10.32 18.08 -8.79
CA MET A 135 9.75 16.74 -8.73
C MET A 135 9.75 16.19 -7.31
N LYS A 136 8.71 15.42 -6.96
CA LYS A 136 8.72 14.62 -5.74
C LYS A 136 9.86 13.59 -5.79
N GLY A 137 10.55 13.34 -4.67
CA GLY A 137 11.78 12.56 -4.65
C GLY A 137 11.68 11.15 -5.21
N ASP A 138 10.64 10.40 -4.89
CA ASP A 138 10.38 9.07 -5.45
C ASP A 138 10.12 9.11 -6.98
N HIS A 139 9.50 10.16 -7.48
CA HIS A 139 9.33 10.38 -8.92
C HIS A 139 10.67 10.69 -9.61
N LEU A 140 11.53 11.49 -8.97
CA LEU A 140 12.86 11.79 -9.50
C LEU A 140 13.72 10.53 -9.60
N VAL A 141 13.76 9.72 -8.54
CA VAL A 141 14.50 8.44 -8.55
C VAL A 141 13.93 7.48 -9.58
N GLY A 142 12.62 7.43 -9.71
CA GLY A 142 11.93 6.64 -10.73
C GLY A 142 12.24 7.08 -12.16
N LYS A 143 12.39 8.39 -12.40
CA LYS A 143 12.84 8.95 -13.69
C LYS A 143 14.20 8.35 -14.10
N TYR A 144 15.14 8.30 -13.18
CA TYR A 144 16.46 7.73 -13.45
C TYR A 144 16.47 6.21 -13.56
N TYR A 145 15.54 5.52 -12.95
CA TYR A 145 15.34 4.10 -13.22
C TYR A 145 14.91 3.84 -14.67
N VAL A 146 14.02 4.66 -15.20
CA VAL A 146 13.60 4.59 -16.62
C VAL A 146 14.76 4.99 -17.55
N GLU A 147 15.56 5.99 -17.18
CA GLU A 147 16.71 6.41 -17.97
C GLU A 147 17.77 5.29 -18.05
N PHE A 148 18.03 4.59 -16.93
CA PHE A 148 18.86 3.39 -16.95
C PHE A 148 18.36 2.36 -17.95
N ASP A 149 17.05 2.05 -17.93
CA ASP A 149 16.45 1.04 -18.80
C ASP A 149 16.60 1.37 -20.29
N LYS A 150 16.50 2.63 -20.67
CA LYS A 150 16.74 3.09 -22.04
C LYS A 150 18.17 2.78 -22.52
N HIS A 151 19.17 3.17 -21.72
CA HIS A 151 20.59 2.93 -22.04
C HIS A 151 20.90 1.43 -22.05
N TYR A 152 20.38 0.70 -21.09
CA TYR A 152 20.54 -0.74 -21.01
C TYR A 152 19.98 -1.45 -22.26
N LYS A 153 18.74 -1.11 -22.69
CA LYS A 153 18.14 -1.66 -23.90
C LYS A 153 18.91 -1.28 -25.18
N ALA A 154 19.46 -0.08 -25.25
CA ALA A 154 20.28 0.34 -26.39
C ALA A 154 21.56 -0.50 -26.46
N GLN A 155 22.29 -0.66 -25.35
CA GLN A 155 23.49 -1.46 -25.28
C GLN A 155 23.26 -2.95 -25.61
N ILE A 156 22.13 -3.52 -25.15
CA ILE A 156 21.74 -4.90 -25.53
C ILE A 156 21.60 -5.02 -27.03
N LYS A 157 20.92 -4.08 -27.71
CA LYS A 157 20.75 -4.11 -29.17
C LYS A 157 22.10 -4.02 -29.90
N GLU A 158 23.01 -3.18 -29.43
CA GLU A 158 24.35 -3.03 -29.99
C GLU A 158 25.15 -4.34 -29.85
N LEU A 159 25.13 -4.98 -28.69
CA LEU A 159 25.84 -6.23 -28.44
C LEU A 159 25.24 -7.39 -29.27
N MET A 160 23.93 -7.45 -29.42
CA MET A 160 23.26 -8.41 -30.28
C MET A 160 23.62 -8.19 -31.75
N ALA A 161 23.74 -6.94 -32.22
CA ALA A 161 24.21 -6.62 -33.57
C ALA A 161 25.66 -7.04 -33.80
N GLN A 162 26.48 -7.16 -32.74
CA GLN A 162 27.85 -7.70 -32.77
C GLN A 162 27.92 -9.21 -32.63
N GLY A 163 26.78 -9.91 -32.63
CA GLY A 163 26.70 -11.37 -32.67
C GLY A 163 26.52 -12.05 -31.30
N GLN A 164 26.29 -11.30 -30.21
CA GLN A 164 25.96 -11.91 -28.93
C GLN A 164 24.48 -12.36 -28.88
N SER A 165 24.21 -13.44 -28.14
CA SER A 165 22.85 -13.81 -27.81
C SER A 165 22.21 -12.76 -26.90
N GLU A 166 20.88 -12.70 -26.83
CA GLU A 166 20.18 -11.76 -25.97
C GLU A 166 20.56 -11.94 -24.49
N GLU A 167 20.74 -13.19 -24.04
CA GLU A 167 21.14 -13.49 -22.67
C GLU A 167 22.57 -13.01 -22.34
N GLU A 168 23.50 -13.20 -23.29
CA GLU A 168 24.86 -12.69 -23.15
C GLU A 168 24.88 -11.16 -23.16
N ALA A 169 24.17 -10.55 -24.10
CA ALA A 169 24.08 -9.11 -24.23
C ALA A 169 23.50 -8.45 -22.95
N LYS A 170 22.47 -9.05 -22.33
CA LYS A 170 21.91 -8.60 -21.06
C LYS A 170 22.94 -8.65 -19.92
N LYS A 171 23.78 -9.66 -19.88
CA LYS A 171 24.82 -9.82 -18.86
C LYS A 171 26.01 -8.90 -19.09
N ASN A 172 26.38 -8.67 -20.35
CA ASN A 172 27.58 -7.98 -20.77
C ASN A 172 27.36 -6.47 -21.03
N ALA A 173 26.11 -5.99 -20.96
CA ALA A 173 25.83 -4.57 -21.18
C ALA A 173 26.63 -3.71 -20.18
N PRO A 174 27.47 -2.77 -20.66
CA PRO A 174 28.36 -1.97 -19.79
C PRO A 174 27.64 -1.32 -18.60
N VAL A 175 26.50 -0.68 -18.84
CA VAL A 175 25.76 -0.01 -17.77
C VAL A 175 25.25 -1.00 -16.71
N MET A 176 24.99 -2.27 -17.06
CA MET A 176 24.60 -3.30 -16.10
C MET A 176 25.80 -3.75 -15.25
N LEU A 177 26.97 -3.92 -15.87
CA LEU A 177 28.20 -4.25 -15.16
C LEU A 177 28.59 -3.14 -14.19
N GLU A 178 28.46 -1.88 -14.59
CA GLU A 178 28.70 -0.72 -13.71
C GLU A 178 27.70 -0.68 -12.52
N ALA A 179 26.42 -0.99 -12.77
CA ALA A 179 25.44 -1.06 -11.70
C ALA A 179 25.74 -2.21 -10.70
N GLN A 180 26.23 -3.36 -11.20
CA GLN A 180 26.68 -4.47 -10.35
C GLN A 180 27.92 -4.08 -9.53
N GLU A 181 28.86 -3.34 -10.13
CA GLU A 181 30.02 -2.84 -9.43
C GLU A 181 29.63 -1.81 -8.35
N MET A 182 28.68 -0.94 -8.65
CA MET A 182 28.11 0.00 -7.68
C MET A 182 27.47 -0.75 -6.50
N LEU A 183 26.77 -1.85 -6.74
CA LEU A 183 26.23 -2.69 -5.67
C LEU A 183 27.33 -3.28 -4.78
N ARG A 184 28.40 -3.83 -5.38
CA ARG A 184 29.55 -4.35 -4.61
C ARG A 184 30.21 -3.27 -3.76
N LYS A 185 30.36 -2.06 -4.31
CA LYS A 185 30.87 -0.91 -3.56
C LYS A 185 29.95 -0.51 -2.41
N TRP A 186 28.64 -0.53 -2.63
CA TRP A 186 27.66 -0.29 -1.56
C TRP A 186 27.80 -1.34 -0.44
N GLU A 187 27.89 -2.62 -0.79
CA GLU A 187 28.11 -3.72 0.17
C GLU A 187 29.43 -3.59 0.93
N ALA A 188 30.47 -3.11 0.26
CA ALA A 188 31.77 -2.81 0.86
C ALA A 188 31.79 -1.49 1.67
N ARG A 189 30.66 -0.77 1.76
CA ARG A 189 30.55 0.53 2.46
C ARG A 189 31.48 1.60 1.87
N ASP A 190 31.67 1.59 0.55
CA ASP A 190 32.37 2.68 -0.13
C ASP A 190 31.71 4.03 0.20
N PRO A 191 32.47 5.02 0.74
CA PRO A 191 31.86 6.24 1.27
C PRO A 191 31.09 7.07 0.23
N GLU A 192 31.57 7.12 -1.02
CA GLU A 192 30.92 7.89 -2.08
C GLU A 192 29.60 7.24 -2.49
N VAL A 193 29.62 5.93 -2.73
CA VAL A 193 28.43 5.18 -3.15
C VAL A 193 27.39 5.11 -2.04
N TYR A 194 27.86 4.94 -0.79
CA TYR A 194 26.97 4.88 0.36
C TYR A 194 26.29 6.22 0.63
N SER A 195 27.02 7.33 0.55
CA SER A 195 26.46 8.69 0.69
C SER A 195 25.44 9.01 -0.40
N LEU A 196 25.70 8.59 -1.64
CA LEU A 196 24.73 8.74 -2.74
C LEU A 196 23.47 7.94 -2.48
N TRP A 197 23.63 6.70 -2.02
CA TRP A 197 22.52 5.83 -1.65
C TRP A 197 21.66 6.43 -0.53
N GLU A 198 22.28 6.96 0.55
CA GLU A 198 21.55 7.63 1.63
C GLU A 198 20.78 8.85 1.12
N THR A 199 21.41 9.65 0.29
CA THR A 199 20.81 10.87 -0.30
C THR A 199 19.57 10.51 -1.15
N MET A 200 19.71 9.58 -2.08
CA MET A 200 18.63 9.24 -3.00
C MET A 200 17.48 8.48 -2.30
N ASN A 201 17.80 7.60 -1.36
CA ASN A 201 16.75 6.97 -0.55
C ASN A 201 16.04 7.98 0.38
N GLY A 202 16.77 8.95 0.92
CA GLY A 202 16.16 10.06 1.67
C GLY A 202 15.09 10.79 0.85
N TRP A 203 15.37 11.12 -0.40
CA TRP A 203 14.38 11.72 -1.31
C TRP A 203 13.15 10.81 -1.52
N VAL A 204 13.37 9.51 -1.64
CA VAL A 204 12.27 8.56 -1.82
C VAL A 204 11.40 8.46 -0.57
N TYR A 205 12.01 8.40 0.61
CA TYR A 205 11.29 8.33 1.90
C TYR A 205 10.41 9.56 2.11
N GLU A 206 10.94 10.76 1.86
CA GLU A 206 10.16 11.99 1.89
C GLU A 206 8.98 11.94 0.90
N GLY A 207 9.23 11.44 -0.32
CA GLY A 207 8.20 11.27 -1.34
C GLY A 207 7.12 10.28 -0.94
N PHE A 208 7.47 9.16 -0.32
CA PHE A 208 6.51 8.18 0.20
C PHE A 208 5.69 8.75 1.35
N ASP A 209 6.31 9.49 2.26
CA ASP A 209 5.64 10.11 3.40
C ASP A 209 4.55 11.10 2.95
N VAL A 210 4.82 11.92 1.92
CA VAL A 210 3.81 12.78 1.30
C VAL A 210 2.61 11.96 0.80
N THR A 211 2.84 10.79 0.20
CA THR A 211 1.77 9.93 -0.32
C THR A 211 0.98 9.29 0.83
N TYR A 212 1.66 8.77 1.86
CA TYR A 212 0.99 8.16 3.02
C TYR A 212 0.12 9.17 3.77
N LYS A 213 0.61 10.37 3.97
CA LYS A 213 -0.17 11.47 4.57
C LYS A 213 -1.42 11.81 3.74
N ALA A 214 -1.28 11.89 2.42
CA ALA A 214 -2.40 12.16 1.53
C ALA A 214 -3.46 11.03 1.53
N LEU A 215 -3.04 9.78 1.72
CA LEU A 215 -3.94 8.62 1.86
C LEU A 215 -4.56 8.48 3.26
N GLY A 216 -4.04 9.18 4.26
CA GLY A 216 -4.44 9.02 5.65
C GLY A 216 -4.02 7.66 6.25
N VAL A 217 -2.94 7.05 5.76
CA VAL A 217 -2.37 5.81 6.29
C VAL A 217 -1.07 6.11 7.03
N ASP A 218 -0.78 5.30 8.05
CA ASP A 218 0.40 5.43 8.92
C ASP A 218 0.96 4.07 9.31
N PHE A 219 2.11 4.06 9.98
CA PHE A 219 2.79 2.84 10.44
C PHE A 219 3.32 3.06 11.86
N ASP A 220 3.21 2.03 12.69
CA ASP A 220 3.80 2.01 14.04
C ASP A 220 5.28 1.58 14.00
N LYS A 221 5.65 0.79 12.97
CA LYS A 221 7.01 0.31 12.73
C LYS A 221 7.36 0.37 11.24
N VAL A 222 8.50 0.96 10.96
CA VAL A 222 9.10 0.92 9.62
C VAL A 222 10.43 0.19 9.73
N TYR A 223 10.58 -0.85 8.92
CA TYR A 223 11.81 -1.62 8.78
C TYR A 223 12.43 -1.30 7.42
N TYR A 224 13.74 -1.21 7.39
CA TYR A 224 14.52 -1.02 6.17
C TYR A 224 15.33 -2.29 5.90
N GLU A 225 15.24 -2.84 4.70
CA GLU A 225 15.94 -4.06 4.34
C GLU A 225 17.46 -3.92 4.55
N SER A 226 18.02 -2.73 4.28
CA SER A 226 19.42 -2.41 4.52
C SER A 226 19.89 -2.54 5.98
N GLN A 227 18.95 -2.59 6.93
CA GLN A 227 19.21 -2.68 8.38
C GLN A 227 18.89 -4.06 8.97
N THR A 228 18.42 -5.01 8.16
CA THR A 228 17.95 -6.33 8.61
C THR A 228 18.96 -7.47 8.38
N TYR A 229 20.15 -7.16 7.85
CA TYR A 229 21.23 -8.10 7.56
C TYR A 229 22.52 -7.72 8.27
#